data_f4bffaacbfaca5a6bc5cd623829ba4da
#
_entry.id   f4bffaacbfaca5a6bc5cd623829ba4da
#
_cell.length_a   1.000
_cell.length_b   1.000
_cell.length_c   1.000
_cell.angle_alpha   90.00
_cell.angle_beta   90.00
_cell.angle_gamma   90.00
#
_symmetry.space_group_name_H-M   'P 1'
#
loop_
_entity.id
_entity.type
_entity.pdbx_description
1 polymer ?
#
loop_
_entity_poly.entity_id
_entity_poly.type
_entity_poly.pdbx_seq_one_letter_code
_entity_poly.pdbx_strand_id
1 'polypeptide(L)'
;MKKLLALALALCLVLGSSAALADEFKMGIDAEYPPFSYLDDDGNYAGFDVEMCKAACDILGLEQVIVPINWDTKLISLDNKEHDCVWSGMTILDTMKEAGYVLSFPYYDNTQVVLTKEGNGISTVEDLAGKRVAVQLGTSGEALLADPEGQLELAQTFEGGAPVTMENFNICGTELDAGGVDAVVIDLPVAQNLASRFNGFVILDTNLGSEQYGICFRNGDDELCKKFEDAIMKLVEDGTYLSLAQKYGLDENVLCLLNK
;
A
#
# COMPACT_ATOMS: atom_id res chain seq x y z
N MET A 1 -57.86 -15.88 29.08
CA MET A 1 -56.87 -16.67 28.35
C MET A 1 -56.59 -16.17 26.94
N LYS A 2 -57.60 -15.88 26.08
CA LYS A 2 -57.40 -15.39 24.70
C LYS A 2 -56.72 -14.01 24.58
N LYS A 3 -56.88 -13.08 25.56
CA LYS A 3 -56.25 -11.77 25.55
C LYS A 3 -54.76 -11.79 26.02
N LEU A 4 -54.35 -12.75 26.82
CA LEU A 4 -52.98 -12.95 27.25
C LEU A 4 -52.11 -13.60 26.13
N LEU A 5 -52.74 -14.46 25.32
CA LEU A 5 -52.06 -15.09 24.16
C LEU A 5 -51.77 -14.06 23.03
N ALA A 6 -52.65 -13.08 22.83
CA ALA A 6 -52.47 -12.04 21.85
C ALA A 6 -51.33 -11.06 22.25
N LEU A 7 -51.13 -10.80 23.55
CA LEU A 7 -50.07 -9.93 24.05
C LEU A 7 -48.69 -10.62 23.95
N ALA A 8 -48.60 -11.94 24.17
CA ALA A 8 -47.39 -12.70 23.99
C ALA A 8 -46.96 -12.82 22.52
N LEU A 9 -47.89 -12.92 21.55
CA LEU A 9 -47.57 -12.92 20.13
C LEU A 9 -47.12 -11.56 19.61
N ALA A 10 -47.62 -10.46 20.16
CA ALA A 10 -47.21 -9.10 19.81
C ALA A 10 -45.82 -8.76 20.36
N LEU A 11 -45.42 -9.32 21.50
CA LEU A 11 -44.09 -9.10 22.10
C LEU A 11 -42.96 -9.91 21.36
N CYS A 12 -43.30 -11.03 20.74
CA CYS A 12 -42.34 -11.79 19.92
C CYS A 12 -42.06 -11.17 18.54
N LEU A 13 -42.92 -10.26 18.07
CA LEU A 13 -42.72 -9.57 16.77
C LEU A 13 -41.81 -8.32 16.88
N VAL A 14 -41.50 -7.84 18.09
CA VAL A 14 -40.66 -6.64 18.32
C VAL A 14 -39.18 -7.03 18.58
N LEU A 15 -38.86 -8.29 18.79
CA LEU A 15 -37.48 -8.76 19.04
C LEU A 15 -36.77 -9.32 17.79
N GLY A 16 -37.38 -9.22 16.64
CA GLY A 16 -36.76 -9.54 15.35
C GLY A 16 -36.03 -8.35 14.74
N SER A 17 -35.25 -7.58 15.52
CA SER A 17 -34.19 -6.76 14.93
C SER A 17 -33.15 -7.72 14.41
N SER A 18 -33.30 -8.19 13.17
CA SER A 18 -32.17 -8.70 12.43
C SER A 18 -31.14 -7.59 12.43
N ALA A 19 -30.08 -7.72 13.24
CA ALA A 19 -28.87 -6.94 12.99
C ALA A 19 -28.53 -7.22 11.52
N ALA A 20 -28.80 -6.27 10.65
CA ALA A 20 -28.26 -6.34 9.30
C ALA A 20 -26.76 -6.43 9.49
N LEU A 21 -26.17 -7.56 9.09
CA LEU A 21 -24.72 -7.66 8.98
C LEU A 21 -24.29 -6.52 8.04
N ALA A 22 -23.27 -5.79 8.42
CA ALA A 22 -22.71 -4.78 7.53
C ALA A 22 -22.23 -5.50 6.26
N ASP A 23 -22.40 -4.86 5.12
CA ASP A 23 -21.85 -5.37 3.88
C ASP A 23 -20.31 -5.40 3.98
N GLU A 24 -19.69 -6.50 3.55
CA GLU A 24 -18.24 -6.65 3.55
C GLU A 24 -17.62 -5.75 2.46
N PHE A 25 -16.48 -5.14 2.80
CA PHE A 25 -15.58 -4.47 1.86
C PHE A 25 -14.21 -5.14 1.92
N LYS A 26 -13.80 -5.76 0.83
CA LYS A 26 -12.57 -6.54 0.72
C LYS A 26 -11.43 -5.67 0.21
N MET A 27 -10.46 -5.40 1.08
CA MET A 27 -9.25 -4.63 0.80
C MET A 27 -8.10 -5.58 0.43
N GLY A 28 -7.63 -5.52 -0.82
CA GLY A 28 -6.42 -6.24 -1.29
C GLY A 28 -5.16 -5.51 -0.86
N ILE A 29 -4.26 -6.20 -0.16
CA ILE A 29 -3.01 -5.64 0.36
C ILE A 29 -1.80 -6.52 0.07
N ASP A 30 -0.63 -5.91 -0.09
CA ASP A 30 0.65 -6.55 0.20
C ASP A 30 0.83 -6.59 1.73
N ALA A 31 0.86 -7.78 2.32
CA ALA A 31 0.98 -7.95 3.77
C ALA A 31 2.43 -7.86 4.29
N GLU A 32 3.38 -7.51 3.41
CA GLU A 32 4.81 -7.37 3.68
C GLU A 32 5.32 -5.95 3.36
N TYR A 33 4.44 -4.93 3.45
CA TYR A 33 4.70 -3.55 3.03
C TYR A 33 4.55 -2.53 4.17
N PRO A 34 5.34 -2.63 5.26
CA PRO A 34 5.33 -1.63 6.32
C PRO A 34 5.92 -0.29 5.82
N PRO A 35 5.40 0.87 6.27
CA PRO A 35 4.41 1.05 7.33
C PRO A 35 2.94 1.11 6.87
N PHE A 36 2.64 0.78 5.58
CA PHE A 36 1.30 0.96 5.00
C PHE A 36 0.38 -0.23 5.25
N SER A 37 0.87 -1.47 5.06
CA SER A 37 0.10 -2.69 5.25
C SER A 37 1.03 -3.87 5.55
N TYR A 38 0.85 -4.50 6.70
CA TYR A 38 1.71 -5.60 7.15
C TYR A 38 1.04 -6.41 8.26
N LEU A 39 1.59 -7.59 8.55
CA LEU A 39 1.28 -8.33 9.77
C LEU A 39 2.17 -7.83 10.92
N ASP A 40 1.53 -7.45 12.04
CA ASP A 40 2.23 -7.11 13.27
C ASP A 40 2.73 -8.36 14.01
N ASP A 41 3.45 -8.17 15.12
CA ASP A 41 4.02 -9.26 15.92
C ASP A 41 2.94 -10.17 16.57
N ASP A 42 1.71 -9.68 16.70
CA ASP A 42 0.56 -10.41 17.22
C ASP A 42 -0.22 -11.16 16.12
N GLY A 43 0.18 -10.99 14.86
CA GLY A 43 -0.44 -11.61 13.69
C GLY A 43 -1.70 -10.89 13.20
N ASN A 44 -1.88 -9.60 13.58
CA ASN A 44 -2.97 -8.78 13.06
C ASN A 44 -2.48 -7.95 11.88
N TYR A 45 -3.38 -7.67 10.93
CA TYR A 45 -3.08 -6.70 9.87
C TYR A 45 -3.08 -5.30 10.45
N ALA A 46 -1.99 -4.56 10.18
CA ALA A 46 -1.75 -3.21 10.65
C ALA A 46 -1.15 -2.35 9.53
N GLY A 47 -1.06 -1.06 9.76
CA GLY A 47 -0.46 -0.10 8.84
C GLY A 47 -1.37 1.08 8.54
N PHE A 48 -0.77 2.12 8.00
CA PHE A 48 -1.46 3.38 7.69
C PHE A 48 -2.68 3.16 6.79
N ASP A 49 -2.51 2.40 5.69
CA ASP A 49 -3.58 2.13 4.72
C ASP A 49 -4.66 1.23 5.32
N VAL A 50 -4.26 0.23 6.10
CA VAL A 50 -5.18 -0.70 6.76
C VAL A 50 -6.09 0.04 7.73
N GLU A 51 -5.53 0.91 8.57
CA GLU A 51 -6.33 1.65 9.56
C GLU A 51 -7.13 2.79 8.92
N MET A 52 -6.61 3.42 7.86
CA MET A 52 -7.35 4.42 7.09
C MET A 52 -8.57 3.79 6.39
N CYS A 53 -8.40 2.61 5.79
CA CYS A 53 -9.51 1.84 5.22
C CYS A 53 -10.54 1.45 6.30
N LYS A 54 -10.08 0.99 7.46
CA LYS A 54 -10.96 0.65 8.59
C LYS A 54 -11.82 1.84 9.01
N ALA A 55 -11.20 3.01 9.20
CA ALA A 55 -11.89 4.22 9.58
C ALA A 55 -12.89 4.69 8.50
N ALA A 56 -12.52 4.57 7.22
CA ALA A 56 -13.42 4.86 6.11
C ALA A 56 -14.62 3.90 6.06
N CYS A 57 -14.39 2.60 6.25
CA CYS A 57 -15.45 1.59 6.35
C CYS A 57 -16.41 1.88 7.50
N ASP A 58 -15.92 2.29 8.66
CA ASP A 58 -16.75 2.66 9.81
C ASP A 58 -17.69 3.86 9.49
N ILE A 59 -17.17 4.86 8.75
CA ILE A 59 -18.00 5.98 8.25
C ILE A 59 -19.09 5.51 7.28
N LEU A 60 -18.75 4.51 6.43
CA LEU A 60 -19.65 3.99 5.39
C LEU A 60 -20.60 2.90 5.90
N GLY A 61 -20.41 2.41 7.13
CA GLY A 61 -21.19 1.31 7.69
C GLY A 61 -20.87 -0.05 7.05
N LEU A 62 -19.62 -0.23 6.58
CA LEU A 62 -19.11 -1.45 5.97
C LEU A 62 -18.24 -2.23 6.96
N GLU A 63 -18.14 -3.55 6.77
CA GLU A 63 -17.18 -4.39 7.46
C GLU A 63 -15.90 -4.54 6.62
N GLN A 64 -14.74 -4.07 7.13
CA GLN A 64 -13.47 -4.26 6.44
C GLN A 64 -13.03 -5.72 6.52
N VAL A 65 -12.74 -6.32 5.37
CA VAL A 65 -12.12 -7.63 5.24
C VAL A 65 -10.78 -7.48 4.53
N ILE A 66 -9.68 -7.87 5.20
CA ILE A 66 -8.35 -7.82 4.60
C ILE A 66 -8.09 -9.07 3.78
N VAL A 67 -7.64 -8.88 2.54
CA VAL A 67 -7.26 -9.94 1.61
C VAL A 67 -5.79 -9.77 1.23
N PRO A 68 -4.87 -10.59 1.78
CA PRO A 68 -3.48 -10.60 1.32
C PRO A 68 -3.43 -11.06 -0.14
N ILE A 69 -2.69 -10.33 -0.97
CA ILE A 69 -2.57 -10.63 -2.40
C ILE A 69 -1.09 -10.75 -2.79
N ASN A 70 -0.83 -11.45 -3.89
CA ASN A 70 0.46 -11.35 -4.55
C ASN A 70 0.52 -10.05 -5.34
N TRP A 71 1.55 -9.22 -5.07
CA TRP A 71 1.62 -7.86 -5.62
C TRP A 71 1.76 -7.84 -7.13
N ASP A 72 2.48 -8.78 -7.72
CA ASP A 72 2.65 -8.88 -9.18
C ASP A 72 1.33 -9.14 -9.91
N THR A 73 0.41 -9.87 -9.29
CA THR A 73 -0.90 -10.23 -9.88
C THR A 73 -2.08 -9.42 -9.33
N LYS A 74 -1.82 -8.31 -8.64
CA LYS A 74 -2.83 -7.48 -7.95
C LYS A 74 -4.03 -7.07 -8.79
N LEU A 75 -3.79 -6.71 -10.06
CA LEU A 75 -4.86 -6.31 -10.98
C LEU A 75 -5.67 -7.50 -11.48
N ILE A 76 -5.03 -8.67 -11.67
CA ILE A 76 -5.70 -9.90 -12.08
C ILE A 76 -6.67 -10.36 -10.98
N SER A 77 -6.24 -10.37 -9.72
CA SER A 77 -7.10 -10.74 -8.60
C SER A 77 -8.22 -9.71 -8.36
N LEU A 78 -7.97 -8.41 -8.62
CA LEU A 78 -8.99 -7.37 -8.60
C LEU A 78 -10.07 -7.62 -9.68
N ASP A 79 -9.67 -7.91 -10.90
CA ASP A 79 -10.59 -8.22 -12.02
C ASP A 79 -11.40 -9.50 -11.76
N ASN A 80 -10.79 -10.49 -11.11
CA ASN A 80 -11.45 -11.73 -10.67
C ASN A 80 -12.42 -11.52 -9.49
N LYS A 81 -12.51 -10.29 -8.93
CA LYS A 81 -13.36 -9.94 -7.78
C LYS A 81 -13.00 -10.69 -6.49
N GLU A 82 -11.74 -11.03 -6.32
CA GLU A 82 -11.23 -11.64 -5.10
C GLU A 82 -11.21 -10.60 -3.95
N HIS A 83 -11.06 -9.33 -4.30
CA HIS A 83 -11.18 -8.15 -3.43
C HIS A 83 -11.83 -6.97 -4.18
N ASP A 84 -12.21 -5.91 -3.45
CA ASP A 84 -12.96 -4.78 -4.00
C ASP A 84 -12.07 -3.62 -4.42
N CYS A 85 -10.91 -3.50 -3.81
CA CYS A 85 -9.88 -2.53 -4.19
C CYS A 85 -8.48 -3.08 -3.94
N VAL A 86 -7.47 -2.47 -4.55
CA VAL A 86 -6.06 -2.57 -4.14
C VAL A 86 -5.71 -1.29 -3.39
N TRP A 87 -5.35 -1.42 -2.12
CA TRP A 87 -5.00 -0.29 -1.26
C TRP A 87 -3.83 -0.67 -0.34
N SER A 88 -2.61 -0.39 -0.76
CA SER A 88 -1.35 -0.82 -0.12
C SER A 88 -0.19 -0.05 -0.75
N GLY A 89 -0.14 1.28 -0.53
CA GLY A 89 0.83 2.13 -1.21
C GLY A 89 0.74 2.01 -2.73
N MET A 90 -0.49 1.94 -3.26
CA MET A 90 -0.71 1.69 -4.69
C MET A 90 -0.43 2.93 -5.52
N THR A 91 0.59 2.89 -6.36
CA THR A 91 0.96 4.00 -7.24
C THR A 91 -0.12 4.27 -8.29
N ILE A 92 -0.49 5.53 -8.46
CA ILE A 92 -1.37 6.00 -9.52
C ILE A 92 -0.58 6.07 -10.82
N LEU A 93 -0.88 5.16 -11.76
CA LEU A 93 -0.26 5.14 -13.09
C LEU A 93 -1.30 5.49 -14.17
N ASP A 94 -0.89 6.31 -15.16
CA ASP A 94 -1.75 6.64 -16.28
C ASP A 94 -2.12 5.41 -17.11
N THR A 95 -1.22 4.43 -17.24
CA THR A 95 -1.49 3.14 -17.90
C THR A 95 -2.65 2.37 -17.26
N MET A 96 -2.87 2.50 -15.96
CA MET A 96 -4.02 1.88 -15.29
C MET A 96 -5.33 2.59 -15.63
N LYS A 97 -5.31 3.94 -15.73
CA LYS A 97 -6.46 4.72 -16.21
C LYS A 97 -6.81 4.36 -17.64
N GLU A 98 -5.80 4.23 -18.50
CA GLU A 98 -5.97 3.81 -19.89
C GLU A 98 -6.53 2.39 -20.02
N ALA A 99 -6.17 1.50 -19.09
CA ALA A 99 -6.73 0.16 -18.98
C ALA A 99 -8.17 0.14 -18.41
N GLY A 100 -8.67 1.30 -17.94
CA GLY A 100 -10.06 1.47 -17.50
C GLY A 100 -10.27 1.28 -15.98
N TYR A 101 -9.21 1.12 -15.18
CA TYR A 101 -9.34 1.09 -13.73
C TYR A 101 -9.76 2.46 -13.19
N VAL A 102 -10.55 2.45 -12.12
CA VAL A 102 -10.95 3.65 -11.39
C VAL A 102 -9.94 3.90 -10.27
N LEU A 103 -9.27 5.05 -10.29
CA LEU A 103 -8.27 5.44 -9.30
C LEU A 103 -8.81 6.59 -8.46
N SER A 104 -8.60 6.52 -7.14
CA SER A 104 -8.95 7.63 -6.24
C SER A 104 -8.04 8.84 -6.49
N PHE A 105 -8.33 9.94 -5.84
CA PHE A 105 -7.35 11.02 -5.68
C PHE A 105 -6.11 10.51 -4.93
N PRO A 106 -4.93 11.15 -5.12
CA PRO A 106 -3.74 10.81 -4.37
C PRO A 106 -3.88 11.22 -2.90
N TYR A 107 -3.38 10.33 -2.00
CA TYR A 107 -3.35 10.60 -0.56
C TYR A 107 -1.94 10.69 0.01
N TYR A 108 -0.90 10.25 -0.73
CA TYR A 108 0.48 10.21 -0.27
C TYR A 108 1.45 10.46 -1.42
N ASP A 109 2.44 11.35 -1.23
CA ASP A 109 3.54 11.55 -2.17
C ASP A 109 4.71 10.64 -1.79
N ASN A 110 5.17 9.80 -2.71
CA ASN A 110 6.29 8.88 -2.52
C ASN A 110 7.48 9.21 -3.40
N THR A 111 8.64 8.70 -2.99
CA THR A 111 9.90 8.81 -3.73
C THR A 111 10.57 7.45 -3.78
N GLN A 112 11.01 7.04 -4.97
CA GLN A 112 11.86 5.87 -5.17
C GLN A 112 13.31 6.24 -4.82
N VAL A 113 13.93 5.46 -3.92
CA VAL A 113 15.29 5.68 -3.41
C VAL A 113 16.13 4.42 -3.55
N VAL A 114 17.41 4.53 -3.21
CA VAL A 114 18.34 3.40 -3.12
C VAL A 114 18.64 3.13 -1.65
N LEU A 115 18.35 1.91 -1.20
CA LEU A 115 18.77 1.37 0.09
C LEU A 115 20.01 0.50 -0.13
N THR A 116 21.08 0.71 0.64
CA THR A 116 22.30 -0.09 0.62
C THR A 116 22.80 -0.38 2.03
N LYS A 117 23.95 -1.01 2.17
CA LYS A 117 24.57 -1.31 3.45
C LYS A 117 25.96 -0.67 3.53
N GLU A 118 26.32 -0.16 4.70
CA GLU A 118 27.68 0.34 4.99
C GLU A 118 28.73 -0.69 4.58
N GLY A 119 29.77 -0.24 3.88
CA GLY A 119 30.85 -1.07 3.41
C GLY A 119 30.63 -1.70 2.02
N ASN A 120 29.45 -1.59 1.40
CA ASN A 120 29.21 -2.07 0.03
C ASN A 120 29.89 -1.20 -1.04
N GLY A 121 30.47 -0.05 -0.65
CA GLY A 121 31.15 0.87 -1.56
C GLY A 121 30.20 1.59 -2.50
N ILE A 122 28.98 1.84 -2.03
CA ILE A 122 27.90 2.55 -2.75
C ILE A 122 27.61 3.82 -1.96
N SER A 123 27.83 4.98 -2.56
CA SER A 123 27.58 6.30 -1.99
C SER A 123 26.78 7.19 -2.92
N THR A 124 26.77 6.88 -4.20
CA THR A 124 26.01 7.58 -5.25
C THR A 124 25.30 6.57 -6.15
N VAL A 125 24.42 7.04 -7.02
CA VAL A 125 23.68 6.17 -7.97
C VAL A 125 24.63 5.57 -9.00
N GLU A 126 25.69 6.26 -9.37
CA GLU A 126 26.70 5.78 -10.32
C GLU A 126 27.49 4.57 -9.78
N ASP A 127 27.61 4.44 -8.46
CA ASP A 127 28.28 3.30 -7.81
C ASP A 127 27.48 1.99 -7.94
N LEU A 128 26.23 2.05 -8.44
CA LEU A 128 25.42 0.85 -8.73
C LEU A 128 25.90 0.11 -9.96
N ALA A 129 26.77 0.70 -10.79
CA ALA A 129 27.32 0.03 -11.96
C ALA A 129 28.08 -1.26 -11.57
N GLY A 130 27.69 -2.40 -12.17
CA GLY A 130 28.24 -3.72 -11.88
C GLY A 130 27.81 -4.30 -10.52
N LYS A 131 26.85 -3.68 -9.81
CA LYS A 131 26.30 -4.18 -8.54
C LYS A 131 25.04 -5.01 -8.77
N ARG A 132 24.77 -5.92 -7.84
CA ARG A 132 23.52 -6.66 -7.75
C ARG A 132 22.47 -5.77 -7.08
N VAL A 133 21.56 -5.23 -7.85
CA VAL A 133 20.51 -4.31 -7.36
C VAL A 133 19.18 -5.04 -7.39
N ALA A 134 18.53 -5.14 -6.23
CA ALA A 134 17.22 -5.78 -6.10
C ALA A 134 16.07 -4.77 -6.25
N VAL A 135 14.89 -5.28 -6.60
CA VAL A 135 13.62 -4.57 -6.60
C VAL A 135 12.49 -5.57 -6.35
N GLN A 136 11.39 -5.15 -5.77
CA GLN A 136 10.21 -6.01 -5.65
C GLN A 136 9.48 -6.08 -7.00
N LEU A 137 9.10 -7.30 -7.41
CA LEU A 137 8.35 -7.59 -8.63
C LEU A 137 6.97 -6.92 -8.62
N GLY A 138 6.55 -6.37 -9.76
CA GLY A 138 5.24 -5.74 -9.93
C GLY A 138 5.10 -4.35 -9.30
N THR A 139 6.20 -3.74 -8.84
CA THR A 139 6.20 -2.39 -8.26
C THR A 139 6.44 -1.30 -9.30
N SER A 140 6.15 -0.05 -8.93
CA SER A 140 6.53 1.14 -9.69
C SER A 140 8.05 1.29 -9.81
N GLY A 141 8.80 0.87 -8.80
CA GLY A 141 10.26 0.85 -8.84
C GLY A 141 10.80 -0.09 -9.93
N GLU A 142 10.20 -1.28 -10.08
CA GLU A 142 10.55 -2.17 -11.19
C GLU A 142 10.18 -1.55 -12.55
N ALA A 143 8.97 -0.98 -12.67
CA ALA A 143 8.54 -0.30 -13.87
C ALA A 143 9.46 0.87 -14.24
N LEU A 144 9.86 1.67 -13.26
CA LEU A 144 10.80 2.79 -13.43
C LEU A 144 12.16 2.33 -13.99
N LEU A 145 12.68 1.18 -13.51
CA LEU A 145 13.94 0.60 -13.98
C LEU A 145 13.82 -0.05 -15.37
N ALA A 146 12.62 -0.30 -15.86
CA ALA A 146 12.34 -0.84 -17.18
C ALA A 146 11.95 0.25 -18.22
N ASP A 147 11.67 1.47 -17.77
CA ASP A 147 11.19 2.57 -18.61
C ASP A 147 12.36 3.32 -19.28
N PRO A 148 12.38 3.43 -20.62
CA PRO A 148 13.36 4.24 -21.35
C PRO A 148 13.37 5.73 -20.97
N GLU A 149 12.24 6.27 -20.57
CA GLU A 149 12.10 7.65 -20.07
C GLU A 149 12.33 7.75 -18.55
N GLY A 150 12.47 6.60 -17.87
CA GLY A 150 12.73 6.46 -16.45
C GLY A 150 14.21 6.19 -16.15
N GLN A 151 14.51 5.01 -15.58
CA GLN A 151 15.83 4.62 -15.11
C GLN A 151 16.40 3.38 -15.85
N LEU A 152 15.95 3.09 -17.07
CA LEU A 152 16.43 1.94 -17.83
C LEU A 152 17.96 2.03 -18.09
N GLU A 153 18.49 3.21 -18.42
CA GLU A 153 19.93 3.40 -18.66
C GLU A 153 20.74 3.06 -17.39
N LEU A 154 20.26 3.44 -16.22
CA LEU A 154 20.85 3.07 -14.94
C LEU A 154 20.78 1.55 -14.73
N ALA A 155 19.62 0.94 -14.92
CA ALA A 155 19.42 -0.50 -14.74
C ALA A 155 20.32 -1.35 -15.64
N GLN A 156 20.60 -0.88 -16.85
CA GLN A 156 21.51 -1.54 -17.78
C GLN A 156 22.98 -1.54 -17.30
N THR A 157 23.34 -0.69 -16.33
CA THR A 157 24.69 -0.69 -15.72
C THR A 157 24.83 -1.73 -14.60
N PHE A 158 23.75 -2.27 -14.06
CA PHE A 158 23.78 -3.26 -12.98
C PHE A 158 24.45 -4.57 -13.41
N GLU A 159 24.86 -5.40 -12.44
CA GLU A 159 25.33 -6.73 -12.74
C GLU A 159 24.26 -7.53 -13.51
N GLY A 160 24.63 -8.05 -14.67
CA GLY A 160 23.68 -8.75 -15.55
C GLY A 160 22.80 -7.83 -16.43
N GLY A 161 22.91 -6.50 -16.31
CA GLY A 161 22.21 -5.53 -17.15
C GLY A 161 20.72 -5.32 -16.78
N ALA A 162 20.30 -5.78 -15.60
CA ALA A 162 18.93 -5.67 -15.10
C ALA A 162 18.89 -5.82 -13.56
N PRO A 163 17.83 -5.35 -12.87
CA PRO A 163 17.66 -5.62 -11.46
C PRO A 163 17.35 -7.10 -11.18
N VAL A 164 17.65 -7.54 -9.96
CA VAL A 164 17.20 -8.83 -9.41
C VAL A 164 15.80 -8.64 -8.83
N THR A 165 14.80 -9.27 -9.41
CA THR A 165 13.42 -9.17 -8.91
C THR A 165 13.18 -10.14 -7.76
N MET A 166 12.49 -9.68 -6.71
CA MET A 166 12.12 -10.44 -5.52
C MET A 166 10.64 -10.30 -5.22
N GLU A 167 10.08 -11.24 -4.47
CA GLU A 167 8.65 -11.31 -4.19
C GLU A 167 8.15 -10.15 -3.32
N ASN A 168 8.96 -9.70 -2.33
CA ASN A 168 8.63 -8.60 -1.44
C ASN A 168 9.87 -7.89 -0.91
N PHE A 169 9.70 -6.70 -0.31
CA PHE A 169 10.81 -5.90 0.21
C PHE A 169 11.45 -6.47 1.48
N ASN A 170 10.78 -7.31 2.26
CA ASN A 170 11.40 -8.00 3.39
C ASN A 170 12.46 -9.00 2.92
N ILE A 171 12.19 -9.69 1.80
CA ILE A 171 13.19 -10.55 1.15
C ILE A 171 14.34 -9.70 0.62
N CYS A 172 14.07 -8.57 -0.05
CA CYS A 172 15.13 -7.65 -0.51
C CYS A 172 16.04 -7.21 0.65
N GLY A 173 15.43 -6.82 1.79
CA GLY A 173 16.17 -6.41 2.99
C GLY A 173 17.02 -7.53 3.58
N THR A 174 16.48 -8.74 3.63
CA THR A 174 17.19 -9.93 4.13
C THR A 174 18.39 -10.27 3.23
N GLU A 175 18.21 -10.25 1.91
CA GLU A 175 19.28 -10.49 0.94
C GLU A 175 20.34 -9.38 0.96
N LEU A 176 19.95 -8.13 1.17
CA LEU A 176 20.89 -7.02 1.37
C LEU A 176 21.71 -7.22 2.65
N ASP A 177 21.08 -7.62 3.75
CA ASP A 177 21.79 -7.89 5.02
C ASP A 177 22.76 -9.04 4.91
N ALA A 178 22.37 -10.11 4.23
CA ALA A 178 23.18 -11.30 4.00
C ALA A 178 24.28 -11.10 2.93
N GLY A 179 24.26 -10.01 2.16
CA GLY A 179 25.18 -9.75 1.05
C GLY A 179 24.83 -10.53 -0.21
N GLY A 180 23.60 -11.02 -0.34
CA GLY A 180 23.06 -11.62 -1.57
C GLY A 180 22.85 -10.58 -2.67
N VAL A 181 22.52 -9.34 -2.29
CA VAL A 181 22.48 -8.15 -3.15
C VAL A 181 23.27 -7.01 -2.52
N ASP A 182 23.61 -6.00 -3.30
CA ASP A 182 24.45 -4.87 -2.87
C ASP A 182 23.62 -3.61 -2.59
N ALA A 183 22.44 -3.49 -3.23
CA ALA A 183 21.49 -2.41 -3.04
C ALA A 183 20.06 -2.85 -3.40
N VAL A 184 19.08 -2.03 -3.02
CA VAL A 184 17.65 -2.22 -3.32
C VAL A 184 17.08 -0.88 -3.82
N VAL A 185 16.37 -0.89 -4.95
CA VAL A 185 15.50 0.22 -5.35
C VAL A 185 14.16 0.02 -4.68
N ILE A 186 13.68 1.04 -3.95
CA ILE A 186 12.62 0.87 -2.96
C ILE A 186 11.94 2.20 -2.65
N ASP A 187 10.72 2.14 -2.16
CA ASP A 187 9.94 3.27 -1.64
C ASP A 187 10.59 3.83 -0.36
N LEU A 188 10.70 5.14 -0.26
CA LEU A 188 11.38 5.81 0.86
C LEU A 188 10.85 5.37 2.24
N PRO A 189 9.53 5.34 2.52
CA PRO A 189 9.06 4.94 3.86
C PRO A 189 9.35 3.46 4.17
N VAL A 190 9.35 2.57 3.16
CA VAL A 190 9.72 1.17 3.33
C VAL A 190 11.23 1.03 3.58
N ALA A 191 12.05 1.82 2.86
CA ALA A 191 13.49 1.90 3.11
C ALA A 191 13.79 2.36 4.54
N GLN A 192 13.07 3.37 5.04
CA GLN A 192 13.20 3.86 6.42
C GLN A 192 12.82 2.78 7.44
N ASN A 193 11.75 2.01 7.18
CA ASN A 193 11.35 0.90 8.02
C ASN A 193 12.45 -0.18 8.06
N LEU A 194 12.97 -0.61 6.90
CA LEU A 194 14.06 -1.59 6.86
C LEU A 194 15.33 -1.08 7.55
N ALA A 195 15.70 0.20 7.33
CA ALA A 195 16.86 0.80 7.98
C ALA A 195 16.73 0.89 9.52
N SER A 196 15.52 0.95 10.03
CA SER A 196 15.25 0.90 11.49
C SER A 196 15.42 -0.52 12.08
N ARG A 197 15.29 -1.56 11.26
CA ARG A 197 15.31 -2.98 11.66
C ARG A 197 16.67 -3.64 11.45
N PHE A 198 17.42 -3.23 10.43
CA PHE A 198 18.70 -3.80 10.06
C PHE A 198 19.86 -2.83 10.35
N ASN A 199 20.89 -3.30 11.03
CA ASN A 199 22.04 -2.47 11.35
C ASN A 199 22.90 -2.18 10.10
N GLY A 200 23.33 -0.93 9.97
CA GLY A 200 24.22 -0.51 8.89
C GLY A 200 23.52 -0.30 7.54
N PHE A 201 22.19 -0.32 7.49
CA PHE A 201 21.48 0.09 6.28
C PHE A 201 21.55 1.60 6.12
N VAL A 202 21.78 2.05 4.89
CA VAL A 202 21.93 3.45 4.49
C VAL A 202 21.02 3.73 3.30
N ILE A 203 20.21 4.77 3.41
CA ILE A 203 19.41 5.29 2.31
C ILE A 203 20.24 6.37 1.63
N LEU A 204 20.45 6.26 0.31
CA LEU A 204 21.17 7.29 -0.44
C LEU A 204 20.31 8.56 -0.53
N ASP A 205 20.95 9.72 -0.45
CA ASP A 205 20.32 11.01 -0.73
C ASP A 205 20.11 11.16 -2.25
N THR A 206 19.10 10.44 -2.76
CA THR A 206 18.76 10.43 -4.19
C THR A 206 17.25 10.32 -4.37
N ASN A 207 16.77 10.83 -5.49
CA ASN A 207 15.41 10.66 -5.98
C ASN A 207 15.49 10.03 -7.37
N LEU A 208 15.16 8.74 -7.47
CA LEU A 208 15.12 8.02 -8.75
C LEU A 208 13.80 8.28 -9.50
N GLY A 209 12.73 8.61 -8.79
CA GLY A 209 11.42 8.92 -9.32
C GLY A 209 10.46 9.31 -8.21
N SER A 210 9.55 10.25 -8.49
CA SER A 210 8.48 10.66 -7.59
C SER A 210 7.16 10.13 -8.11
N GLU A 211 6.27 9.72 -7.20
CA GLU A 211 4.98 9.12 -7.51
C GLU A 211 3.94 9.44 -6.44
N GLN A 212 2.70 9.10 -6.70
CA GLN A 212 1.59 9.32 -5.77
C GLN A 212 0.83 8.03 -5.51
N TYR A 213 0.49 7.78 -4.25
CA TYR A 213 -0.36 6.67 -3.87
C TYR A 213 -1.83 7.04 -3.87
N GLY A 214 -2.64 6.13 -4.38
CA GLY A 214 -4.09 6.17 -4.36
C GLY A 214 -4.67 4.78 -4.16
N ILE A 215 -5.98 4.67 -4.34
CA ILE A 215 -6.72 3.41 -4.24
C ILE A 215 -7.14 3.03 -5.65
N CYS A 216 -6.92 1.74 -6.00
CA CYS A 216 -7.34 1.22 -7.29
C CYS A 216 -8.61 0.37 -7.14
N PHE A 217 -9.64 0.71 -7.91
CA PHE A 217 -10.90 -0.01 -8.03
C PHE A 217 -11.07 -0.57 -9.45
N ARG A 218 -11.99 -1.52 -9.62
CA ARG A 218 -12.34 -2.07 -10.94
C ARG A 218 -12.97 -1.02 -11.85
N ASN A 219 -12.94 -1.31 -13.12
CA ASN A 219 -13.72 -0.56 -14.11
C ASN A 219 -15.22 -0.55 -13.73
N GLY A 220 -15.80 0.64 -13.68
CA GLY A 220 -17.21 0.86 -13.35
C GLY A 220 -17.53 0.99 -11.86
N ASP A 221 -16.54 0.90 -10.97
CA ASP A 221 -16.70 1.12 -9.53
C ASP A 221 -16.56 2.61 -9.12
N ASP A 222 -16.88 3.56 -10.04
CA ASP A 222 -16.74 5.01 -9.82
C ASP A 222 -17.53 5.51 -8.58
N GLU A 223 -18.75 5.01 -8.38
CA GLU A 223 -19.55 5.37 -7.22
C GLU A 223 -18.97 4.86 -5.91
N LEU A 224 -18.33 3.67 -5.93
CA LEU A 224 -17.66 3.10 -4.78
C LEU A 224 -16.40 3.91 -4.44
N CYS A 225 -15.57 4.20 -5.45
CA CYS A 225 -14.41 5.07 -5.32
C CYS A 225 -14.80 6.42 -4.69
N LYS A 226 -15.82 7.07 -5.24
CA LYS A 226 -16.32 8.35 -4.73
C LYS A 226 -16.75 8.30 -3.27
N LYS A 227 -17.42 7.23 -2.83
CA LYS A 227 -17.79 7.05 -1.42
C LYS A 227 -16.59 6.97 -0.50
N PHE A 228 -15.55 6.23 -0.91
CA PHE A 228 -14.30 6.15 -0.15
C PHE A 228 -13.54 7.47 -0.13
N GLU A 229 -13.49 8.19 -1.25
CA GLU A 229 -12.92 9.54 -1.30
C GLU A 229 -13.64 10.49 -0.33
N ASP A 230 -14.96 10.50 -0.34
CA ASP A 230 -15.76 11.33 0.57
C ASP A 230 -15.59 10.94 2.05
N ALA A 231 -15.39 9.65 2.34
CA ALA A 231 -15.07 9.16 3.68
C ALA A 231 -13.67 9.60 4.11
N ILE A 232 -12.66 9.44 3.24
CA ILE A 232 -11.28 9.88 3.51
C ILE A 232 -11.22 11.39 3.77
N MET A 233 -11.95 12.21 3.02
CA MET A 233 -12.00 13.65 3.28
C MET A 233 -12.56 13.99 4.66
N LYS A 234 -13.51 13.21 5.18
CA LYS A 234 -13.96 13.36 6.58
C LYS A 234 -12.88 13.00 7.59
N LEU A 235 -12.06 11.97 7.31
CA LEU A 235 -10.90 11.62 8.14
C LEU A 235 -9.81 12.71 8.12
N VAL A 236 -9.70 13.45 7.02
CA VAL A 236 -8.84 14.65 6.95
C VAL A 236 -9.40 15.77 7.80
N GLU A 237 -10.71 16.06 7.68
CA GLU A 237 -11.40 17.13 8.39
C GLU A 237 -11.40 16.93 9.92
N ASP A 238 -11.54 15.68 10.40
CA ASP A 238 -11.59 15.37 11.84
C ASP A 238 -10.20 15.10 12.43
N GLY A 239 -9.13 15.13 11.61
CA GLY A 239 -7.74 14.93 12.02
C GLY A 239 -7.31 13.47 12.15
N THR A 240 -8.15 12.49 11.85
CA THR A 240 -7.81 11.05 11.91
C THR A 240 -6.71 10.71 10.92
N TYR A 241 -6.77 11.23 9.70
CA TYR A 241 -5.75 11.02 8.66
C TYR A 241 -4.35 11.42 9.14
N LEU A 242 -4.21 12.62 9.71
CA LEU A 242 -2.93 13.10 10.27
C LEU A 242 -2.50 12.25 11.47
N SER A 243 -3.43 11.93 12.37
CA SER A 243 -3.12 11.11 13.55
C SER A 243 -2.61 9.71 13.19
N LEU A 244 -3.19 9.10 12.15
CA LEU A 244 -2.72 7.81 11.63
C LEU A 244 -1.32 7.94 11.00
N ALA A 245 -1.07 8.97 10.20
CA ALA A 245 0.24 9.22 9.62
C ALA A 245 1.32 9.37 10.70
N GLN A 246 1.05 10.15 11.75
CA GLN A 246 1.94 10.32 12.90
C GLN A 246 2.17 9.01 13.65
N LYS A 247 1.12 8.18 13.85
CA LYS A 247 1.22 6.87 14.48
C LYS A 247 2.22 5.96 13.76
N TYR A 248 2.25 6.03 12.43
CA TYR A 248 3.11 5.21 11.58
C TYR A 248 4.42 5.91 11.18
N GLY A 249 4.71 7.08 11.75
CA GLY A 249 5.97 7.80 11.53
C GLY A 249 6.13 8.37 10.12
N LEU A 250 5.01 8.62 9.42
CA LEU A 250 5.02 9.22 8.09
C LEU A 250 5.23 10.73 8.18
N ASP A 251 6.03 11.30 7.25
CA ASP A 251 6.28 12.73 7.18
C ASP A 251 5.01 13.49 6.74
N GLU A 252 4.63 14.51 7.51
CA GLU A 252 3.45 15.34 7.21
C GLU A 252 3.57 16.09 5.87
N ASN A 253 4.80 16.40 5.42
CA ASN A 253 5.03 17.13 4.17
C ASN A 253 4.64 16.34 2.91
N VAL A 254 4.57 15.02 2.99
CA VAL A 254 4.18 14.13 1.88
C VAL A 254 2.70 13.69 1.93
N LEU A 255 1.93 14.22 2.89
CA LEU A 255 0.51 13.97 3.01
C LEU A 255 -0.29 14.91 2.09
N CYS A 256 -0.54 14.48 0.85
CA CYS A 256 -1.13 15.32 -0.20
C CYS A 256 -2.47 15.98 0.17
N LEU A 257 -3.21 15.42 1.13
CA LEU A 257 -4.56 15.90 1.47
C LEU A 257 -4.57 17.00 2.53
N LEU A 258 -3.46 17.27 3.21
CA LEU A 258 -3.37 18.34 4.22
C LEU A 258 -3.25 19.74 3.62
N ASN A 259 -2.84 19.84 2.35
CA ASN A 259 -2.55 21.10 1.67
C ASN A 259 -3.58 21.45 0.58
N LYS A 260 -4.77 20.85 0.62
CA LYS A 260 -5.87 21.11 -0.35
C LYS A 260 -6.90 22.07 0.19
#